data_945b95e8d4a68f290d908799df41ebb1
#
_entry.id   945b95e8d4a68f290d908799df41ebb1
#
_cell.length_a   1.000
_cell.length_b   1.000
_cell.length_c   1.000
_cell.angle_alpha   90.00
_cell.angle_beta   90.00
_cell.angle_gamma   90.00
#
_symmetry.space_group_name_H-M   'P 1'
#
loop_
_entity.id
_entity.type
_entity.pdbx_description
1 polymer ?
#
loop_
_entity_poly.entity_id
_entity_poly.type
_entity_poly.pdbx_seq_one_letter_code
_entity_poly.pdbx_strand_id
1 'polypeptide(L)'
;MTAPVWRASGVGWRWDAQWTLRDINLTVHAGERVALVGANGSGKSTLLRVLHGLLKPSAGTLQTNPHVRQSMLFQRPHMLRMSALRHVALGLWLSGLPWKEAIEKARQALTQVGLADLARQAAPTLSGGQQQRLALARACALSPQVLLLDEPTASLDPRAKREVEQLISRYAANPAQAEKPVTMVFSSHNLGQVKRLATRVLYLEQGRILADLPVHEFFNSPLETHYPQAHLFLQGETL
;
A
#
# COMPACT_ATOMS: atom_id res chain seq x y z
N MET A 1 21.01 -9.59 -10.98
CA MET A 1 19.68 -8.93 -11.05
C MET A 1 18.77 -9.65 -10.08
N THR A 2 18.15 -8.94 -9.14
CA THR A 2 17.19 -9.53 -8.19
C THR A 2 15.91 -9.92 -8.94
N ALA A 3 15.37 -11.13 -8.66
CA ALA A 3 14.13 -11.57 -9.24
C ALA A 3 13.00 -10.56 -8.91
N PRO A 4 12.10 -10.25 -9.86
CA PRO A 4 11.02 -9.33 -9.62
C PRO A 4 10.03 -9.90 -8.59
N VAL A 5 9.40 -9.01 -7.83
CA VAL A 5 8.28 -9.35 -6.94
C VAL A 5 7.04 -9.64 -7.77
N TRP A 6 6.77 -8.77 -8.76
CA TRP A 6 5.72 -8.96 -9.75
C TRP A 6 6.19 -8.63 -11.16
N ARG A 7 5.65 -9.39 -12.12
CA ARG A 7 5.69 -9.06 -13.54
C ARG A 7 4.28 -9.20 -14.10
N ALA A 8 3.69 -8.08 -14.48
CA ALA A 8 2.41 -7.99 -15.19
C ALA A 8 2.67 -7.79 -16.68
N SER A 9 1.99 -8.56 -17.51
CA SER A 9 2.07 -8.46 -18.98
C SER A 9 0.65 -8.44 -19.55
N GLY A 10 0.23 -7.30 -20.09
CA GLY A 10 -1.10 -7.06 -20.65
C GLY A 10 -2.24 -7.29 -19.64
N VAL A 11 -1.99 -7.06 -18.35
CA VAL A 11 -2.99 -7.36 -17.31
C VAL A 11 -4.18 -6.43 -17.43
N GLY A 12 -5.37 -7.01 -17.55
CA GLY A 12 -6.66 -6.36 -17.50
C GLY A 12 -7.54 -6.92 -16.40
N TRP A 13 -8.40 -6.07 -15.83
CA TRP A 13 -9.43 -6.50 -14.90
C TRP A 13 -10.74 -5.78 -15.19
N ARG A 14 -11.85 -6.54 -15.18
CA ARG A 14 -13.19 -6.01 -15.41
C ARG A 14 -14.18 -6.52 -14.37
N TRP A 15 -15.15 -5.70 -14.07
CA TRP A 15 -16.37 -6.10 -13.39
C TRP A 15 -17.48 -6.16 -14.43
N ASP A 16 -18.06 -7.33 -14.61
CA ASP A 16 -18.99 -7.61 -15.71
C ASP A 16 -18.43 -7.18 -17.07
N ALA A 17 -19.06 -6.23 -17.74
CA ALA A 17 -18.61 -5.68 -19.03
C ALA A 17 -17.68 -4.48 -18.91
N GLN A 18 -17.52 -3.89 -17.71
CA GLN A 18 -16.76 -2.65 -17.52
C GLN A 18 -15.30 -2.93 -17.14
N TRP A 19 -14.38 -2.50 -17.98
CA TRP A 19 -12.96 -2.58 -17.71
C TRP A 19 -12.51 -1.50 -16.72
N THR A 20 -11.90 -1.92 -15.62
CA THR A 20 -11.27 -1.03 -14.63
C THR A 20 -9.75 -0.96 -14.82
N LEU A 21 -9.13 -2.06 -15.27
CA LEU A 21 -7.72 -2.09 -15.68
C LEU A 21 -7.63 -2.60 -17.11
N ARG A 22 -6.72 -1.99 -17.90
CA ARG A 22 -6.53 -2.31 -19.31
C ARG A 22 -5.05 -2.30 -19.64
N ASP A 23 -4.55 -3.42 -20.15
CA ASP A 23 -3.20 -3.54 -20.71
C ASP A 23 -2.11 -3.03 -19.74
N ILE A 24 -2.17 -3.46 -18.48
CA ILE A 24 -1.16 -3.11 -17.50
C ILE A 24 0.10 -3.92 -17.75
N ASN A 25 1.18 -3.21 -18.08
CA ASN A 25 2.52 -3.76 -18.23
C ASN A 25 3.40 -3.15 -17.13
N LEU A 26 3.86 -3.97 -16.17
CA LEU A 26 4.56 -3.50 -14.99
C LEU A 26 5.51 -4.57 -14.45
N THR A 27 6.72 -4.18 -14.11
CA THR A 27 7.65 -5.00 -13.32
C THR A 27 8.04 -4.24 -12.06
N VAL A 28 7.90 -4.88 -10.89
CA VAL A 28 8.32 -4.32 -9.61
C VAL A 28 9.38 -5.22 -8.99
N HIS A 29 10.50 -4.62 -8.61
CA HIS A 29 11.62 -5.33 -7.99
C HIS A 29 11.61 -5.17 -6.46
N ALA A 30 12.30 -6.08 -5.78
CA ALA A 30 12.44 -6.04 -4.33
C ALA A 30 13.13 -4.74 -3.87
N GLY A 31 12.56 -4.10 -2.85
CA GLY A 31 13.06 -2.85 -2.27
C GLY A 31 12.56 -1.57 -2.97
N GLU A 32 11.84 -1.67 -4.09
CA GLU A 32 11.24 -0.49 -4.72
C GLU A 32 10.10 0.09 -3.87
N ARG A 33 9.97 1.42 -3.91
CA ARG A 33 8.86 2.16 -3.31
C ARG A 33 8.09 2.88 -4.42
N VAL A 34 7.02 2.25 -4.86
CA VAL A 34 6.23 2.66 -6.03
C VAL A 34 4.96 3.38 -5.56
N ALA A 35 4.75 4.61 -6.01
CA ALA A 35 3.51 5.34 -5.82
C ALA A 35 2.60 5.19 -7.03
N LEU A 36 1.33 4.88 -6.79
CA LEU A 36 0.26 4.92 -7.78
C LEU A 36 -0.48 6.26 -7.64
N VAL A 37 -0.42 7.11 -8.64
CA VAL A 37 -1.10 8.41 -8.66
C VAL A 37 -2.09 8.49 -9.82
N GLY A 38 -3.05 9.40 -9.76
CA GLY A 38 -4.09 9.58 -10.76
C GLY A 38 -5.44 9.91 -10.12
N ALA A 39 -6.41 10.30 -10.93
CA ALA A 39 -7.75 10.69 -10.48
C ALA A 39 -8.50 9.56 -9.74
N ASN A 40 -9.57 9.91 -9.04
CA ASN A 40 -10.47 8.93 -8.46
C ASN A 40 -11.11 8.07 -9.56
N GLY A 41 -11.18 6.76 -9.34
CA GLY A 41 -11.69 5.82 -10.36
C GLY A 41 -10.66 5.41 -11.42
N SER A 42 -9.41 5.90 -11.40
CA SER A 42 -8.39 5.53 -12.40
C SER A 42 -7.90 4.06 -12.32
N GLY A 43 -8.29 3.30 -11.28
CA GLY A 43 -7.95 1.89 -11.15
C GLY A 43 -6.88 1.57 -10.10
N LYS A 44 -6.36 2.56 -9.33
CA LYS A 44 -5.27 2.37 -8.33
C LYS A 44 -5.57 1.27 -7.32
N SER A 45 -6.70 1.34 -6.63
CA SER A 45 -7.11 0.33 -5.63
C SER A 45 -7.33 -1.05 -6.26
N THR A 46 -7.83 -1.10 -7.50
CA THR A 46 -8.01 -2.35 -8.24
C THR A 46 -6.65 -2.96 -8.57
N LEU A 47 -5.68 -2.15 -9.02
CA LEU A 47 -4.34 -2.63 -9.30
C LEU A 47 -3.67 -3.18 -8.04
N LEU A 48 -3.77 -2.49 -6.89
CA LEU A 48 -3.25 -3.00 -5.61
C LEU A 48 -3.86 -4.36 -5.24
N ARG A 49 -5.16 -4.53 -5.43
CA ARG A 49 -5.85 -5.81 -5.15
C ARG A 49 -5.45 -6.93 -6.12
N VAL A 50 -5.21 -6.60 -7.39
CA VAL A 50 -4.69 -7.54 -8.39
C VAL A 50 -3.27 -7.97 -8.03
N LEU A 51 -2.37 -7.03 -7.69
CA LEU A 51 -1.00 -7.33 -7.26
C LEU A 51 -0.98 -8.18 -5.98
N HIS A 52 -1.89 -7.92 -5.04
CA HIS A 52 -2.04 -8.74 -3.82
C HIS A 52 -2.56 -10.16 -4.10
N GLY A 53 -3.24 -10.37 -5.22
CA GLY A 53 -3.91 -11.64 -5.54
C GLY A 53 -5.35 -11.75 -5.01
N LEU A 54 -5.92 -10.67 -4.47
CA LEU A 54 -7.34 -10.61 -4.07
C LEU A 54 -8.29 -10.59 -5.26
N LEU A 55 -7.82 -10.09 -6.40
CA LEU A 55 -8.52 -10.12 -7.67
C LEU A 55 -7.66 -10.85 -8.70
N LYS A 56 -8.24 -11.83 -9.38
CA LYS A 56 -7.57 -12.52 -10.48
C LYS A 56 -7.68 -11.68 -11.76
N PRO A 57 -6.62 -11.51 -12.54
CA PRO A 57 -6.70 -10.87 -13.86
C PRO A 57 -7.80 -11.47 -14.72
N SER A 58 -8.54 -10.61 -15.43
CA SER A 58 -9.53 -11.02 -16.45
C SER A 58 -8.86 -11.21 -17.82
N ALA A 59 -7.68 -10.62 -18.02
CA ALA A 59 -6.85 -10.74 -19.22
C ALA A 59 -5.37 -10.56 -18.86
N GLY A 60 -4.47 -11.04 -19.71
CA GLY A 60 -3.03 -10.97 -19.49
C GLY A 60 -2.53 -11.94 -18.44
N THR A 61 -1.28 -11.74 -18.00
CA THR A 61 -0.62 -12.60 -17.02
C THR A 61 0.03 -11.79 -15.91
N LEU A 62 -0.15 -12.22 -14.66
CA LEU A 62 0.56 -11.70 -13.49
C LEU A 62 1.42 -12.82 -12.90
N GLN A 63 2.72 -12.67 -12.99
CA GLN A 63 3.68 -13.52 -12.31
C GLN A 63 4.00 -12.89 -10.95
N THR A 64 3.81 -13.65 -9.88
CA THR A 64 4.11 -13.23 -8.50
C THR A 64 5.16 -14.17 -7.94
N ASN A 65 6.16 -13.64 -7.24
CA ASN A 65 7.12 -14.47 -6.52
C ASN A 65 6.42 -15.15 -5.33
N PRO A 66 6.26 -16.48 -5.32
CA PRO A 66 5.48 -17.19 -4.30
C PRO A 66 6.13 -17.19 -2.91
N HIS A 67 7.42 -16.88 -2.82
CA HIS A 67 8.17 -16.88 -1.56
C HIS A 67 8.12 -15.53 -0.83
N VAL A 68 7.43 -14.53 -1.41
CA VAL A 68 7.34 -13.19 -0.83
C VAL A 68 6.08 -13.06 -0.01
N ARG A 69 6.25 -12.80 1.29
CA ARG A 69 5.12 -12.47 2.17
C ARG A 69 4.67 -11.05 1.91
N GLN A 70 3.39 -10.88 1.63
CA GLN A 70 2.80 -9.57 1.36
C GLN A 70 1.63 -9.29 2.31
N SER A 71 1.48 -8.02 2.67
CA SER A 71 0.34 -7.52 3.44
C SER A 71 -0.27 -6.32 2.76
N MET A 72 -1.58 -6.14 2.95
CA MET A 72 -2.32 -5.00 2.40
C MET A 72 -3.03 -4.22 3.49
N LEU A 73 -2.90 -2.89 3.43
CA LEU A 73 -3.69 -1.94 4.19
C LEU A 73 -4.70 -1.28 3.26
N PHE A 74 -5.98 -1.42 3.59
CA PHE A 74 -7.08 -0.86 2.81
C PHE A 74 -7.34 0.59 3.21
N GLN A 75 -7.89 1.38 2.32
CA GLN A 75 -8.27 2.78 2.53
C GLN A 75 -9.19 2.95 3.77
N ARG A 76 -10.15 2.04 3.93
CA ARG A 76 -11.02 1.96 5.11
C ARG A 76 -10.79 0.62 5.79
N PRO A 77 -9.96 0.57 6.85
CA PRO A 77 -9.68 -0.67 7.52
C PRO A 77 -10.92 -1.15 8.28
N HIS A 78 -11.31 -2.40 8.04
CA HIS A 78 -12.40 -3.00 8.77
C HIS A 78 -11.96 -3.35 10.19
N MET A 79 -12.71 -2.84 11.20
CA MET A 79 -12.47 -3.09 12.61
C MET A 79 -13.43 -4.14 13.14
N LEU A 80 -12.91 -5.29 13.55
CA LEU A 80 -13.67 -6.34 14.20
C LEU A 80 -14.07 -5.92 15.61
N ARG A 81 -15.22 -6.38 16.11
CA ARG A 81 -15.72 -6.10 17.47
C ARG A 81 -14.93 -6.88 18.52
N MET A 82 -13.65 -6.53 18.68
CA MET A 82 -12.74 -7.09 19.67
C MET A 82 -11.72 -6.04 20.11
N SER A 83 -10.91 -6.32 21.14
CA SER A 83 -9.86 -5.39 21.58
C SER A 83 -8.77 -5.20 20.52
N ALA A 84 -8.10 -4.03 20.52
CA ALA A 84 -7.00 -3.73 19.64
C ALA A 84 -5.91 -4.83 19.66
N LEU A 85 -5.58 -5.35 20.84
CA LEU A 85 -4.63 -6.44 21.01
C LEU A 85 -5.08 -7.71 20.27
N ARG A 86 -6.31 -8.15 20.50
CA ARG A 86 -6.85 -9.35 19.84
C ARG A 86 -6.98 -9.16 18.34
N HIS A 87 -7.28 -7.93 17.89
CA HIS A 87 -7.40 -7.61 16.48
C HIS A 87 -6.08 -7.82 15.72
N VAL A 88 -4.94 -7.47 16.31
CA VAL A 88 -3.61 -7.74 15.72
C VAL A 88 -3.24 -9.22 15.90
N ALA A 89 -3.45 -9.78 17.09
CA ALA A 89 -3.13 -11.18 17.39
C ALA A 89 -3.87 -12.18 16.50
N LEU A 90 -5.12 -11.89 16.12
CA LEU A 90 -5.90 -12.72 15.21
C LEU A 90 -5.20 -12.92 13.86
N GLY A 91 -4.65 -11.86 13.26
CA GLY A 91 -3.92 -11.97 12.01
C GLY A 91 -2.67 -12.86 12.12
N LEU A 92 -1.95 -12.74 13.21
CA LEU A 92 -0.77 -13.57 13.51
C LEU A 92 -1.14 -15.03 13.76
N TRP A 93 -2.23 -15.27 14.49
CA TRP A 93 -2.72 -16.62 14.73
C TRP A 93 -3.19 -17.30 13.44
N LEU A 94 -3.93 -16.60 12.59
CA LEU A 94 -4.36 -17.11 11.28
C LEU A 94 -3.17 -17.39 10.34
N SER A 95 -2.02 -16.74 10.56
CA SER A 95 -0.78 -17.03 9.82
C SER A 95 0.00 -18.24 10.37
N GLY A 96 -0.55 -18.94 11.40
CA GLY A 96 0.01 -20.18 11.95
C GLY A 96 0.77 -20.02 13.27
N LEU A 97 0.84 -18.80 13.87
CA LEU A 97 1.48 -18.65 15.17
C LEU A 97 0.59 -19.20 16.31
N PRO A 98 1.16 -19.85 17.33
CA PRO A 98 0.45 -20.17 18.55
C PRO A 98 -0.15 -18.91 19.19
N TRP A 99 -1.38 -19.01 19.74
CA TRP A 99 -2.11 -17.84 20.26
C TRP A 99 -1.32 -17.03 21.31
N LYS A 100 -0.58 -17.72 22.18
CA LYS A 100 0.25 -17.07 23.22
C LYS A 100 1.35 -16.20 22.58
N GLU A 101 2.01 -16.70 21.55
CA GLU A 101 3.05 -15.97 20.82
C GLU A 101 2.44 -14.83 19.98
N ALA A 102 1.27 -15.07 19.38
CA ALA A 102 0.53 -14.05 18.63
C ALA A 102 0.15 -12.86 19.52
N ILE A 103 -0.28 -13.09 20.76
CA ILE A 103 -0.57 -12.03 21.74
C ILE A 103 0.69 -11.22 22.07
N GLU A 104 1.83 -11.89 22.28
CA GLU A 104 3.07 -11.18 22.63
C GLU A 104 3.59 -10.31 21.47
N LYS A 105 3.62 -10.86 20.25
CA LYS A 105 3.96 -10.09 19.05
C LYS A 105 2.96 -8.95 18.79
N ALA A 106 1.69 -9.16 19.07
CA ALA A 106 0.68 -8.12 18.93
C ALA A 106 0.91 -6.96 19.90
N ARG A 107 1.35 -7.22 21.15
CA ARG A 107 1.74 -6.15 22.09
C ARG A 107 2.90 -5.32 21.55
N GLN A 108 3.94 -5.99 21.05
CA GLN A 108 5.09 -5.31 20.44
C GLN A 108 4.66 -4.44 19.27
N ALA A 109 3.82 -4.96 18.37
CA ALA A 109 3.29 -4.21 17.23
C ALA A 109 2.47 -2.99 17.67
N LEU A 110 1.63 -3.10 18.70
CA LEU A 110 0.89 -1.97 19.27
C LEU A 110 1.82 -0.91 19.87
N THR A 111 2.87 -1.32 20.57
CA THR A 111 3.89 -0.39 21.08
C THR A 111 4.57 0.38 19.96
N GLN A 112 4.93 -0.28 18.87
CA GLN A 112 5.58 0.35 17.70
C GLN A 112 4.73 1.45 17.05
N VAL A 113 3.40 1.34 17.11
CA VAL A 113 2.47 2.33 16.56
C VAL A 113 1.88 3.28 17.60
N GLY A 114 2.38 3.24 18.85
CA GLY A 114 1.93 4.10 19.95
C GLY A 114 0.49 3.83 20.41
N LEU A 115 0.08 2.56 20.44
CA LEU A 115 -1.25 2.12 20.89
C LEU A 115 -1.19 1.13 22.07
N ALA A 116 -0.06 1.04 22.79
CA ALA A 116 0.11 0.11 23.92
C ALA A 116 -0.95 0.29 25.00
N ASP A 117 -1.24 1.53 25.38
CA ASP A 117 -2.22 1.87 26.44
C ASP A 117 -3.67 1.58 26.00
N LEU A 118 -3.92 1.48 24.69
CA LEU A 118 -5.23 1.19 24.12
C LEU A 118 -5.42 -0.29 23.76
N ALA A 119 -4.48 -1.16 24.16
CA ALA A 119 -4.48 -2.59 23.80
C ALA A 119 -5.78 -3.32 24.19
N ARG A 120 -6.42 -2.92 25.30
CA ARG A 120 -7.67 -3.51 25.78
C ARG A 120 -8.94 -2.85 25.21
N GLN A 121 -8.81 -1.66 24.60
CA GLN A 121 -9.93 -0.93 24.04
C GLN A 121 -10.50 -1.65 22.83
N ALA A 122 -11.82 -1.60 22.62
CA ALA A 122 -12.48 -2.18 21.46
C ALA A 122 -12.04 -1.45 20.18
N ALA A 123 -11.55 -2.18 19.18
CA ALA A 123 -11.00 -1.60 17.96
C ALA A 123 -11.98 -0.62 17.23
N PRO A 124 -13.30 -0.88 17.16
CA PRO A 124 -14.23 0.05 16.53
C PRO A 124 -14.41 1.38 17.27
N THR A 125 -14.06 1.48 18.56
CA THR A 125 -14.22 2.71 19.36
C THR A 125 -12.99 3.62 19.32
N LEU A 126 -11.95 3.20 18.64
CA LEU A 126 -10.75 4.01 18.38
C LEU A 126 -11.05 5.15 17.40
N SER A 127 -10.36 6.28 17.53
CA SER A 127 -10.43 7.36 16.54
C SER A 127 -9.93 6.89 15.15
N GLY A 128 -10.29 7.61 14.07
CA GLY A 128 -9.87 7.25 12.72
C GLY A 128 -8.35 7.08 12.57
N GLY A 129 -7.55 8.00 13.13
CA GLY A 129 -6.10 7.89 13.13
C GLY A 129 -5.57 6.70 13.96
N GLN A 130 -6.22 6.38 15.10
CA GLN A 130 -5.89 5.22 15.90
C GLN A 130 -6.26 3.91 15.17
N GLN A 131 -7.41 3.86 14.48
CA GLN A 131 -7.80 2.71 13.67
C GLN A 131 -6.82 2.49 12.51
N GLN A 132 -6.34 3.56 11.88
CA GLN A 132 -5.35 3.45 10.81
C GLN A 132 -4.02 2.93 11.33
N ARG A 133 -3.55 3.42 12.48
CA ARG A 133 -2.35 2.90 13.15
C ARG A 133 -2.51 1.45 13.59
N LEU A 134 -3.69 1.05 14.07
CA LEU A 134 -4.00 -0.34 14.40
C LEU A 134 -3.96 -1.25 13.15
N ALA A 135 -4.52 -0.79 12.04
CA ALA A 135 -4.48 -1.54 10.78
C ALA A 135 -3.05 -1.68 10.24
N LEU A 136 -2.23 -0.63 10.38
CA LEU A 136 -0.80 -0.67 10.04
C LEU A 136 -0.06 -1.65 10.95
N ALA A 137 -0.30 -1.62 12.27
CA ALA A 137 0.26 -2.59 13.22
C ALA A 137 -0.07 -4.03 12.81
N ARG A 138 -1.32 -4.32 12.45
CA ARG A 138 -1.77 -5.64 11.97
C ARG A 138 -1.03 -6.06 10.69
N ALA A 139 -0.90 -5.16 9.72
CA ALA A 139 -0.20 -5.45 8.46
C ALA A 139 1.29 -5.71 8.69
N CYS A 140 1.95 -4.91 9.52
CA CYS A 140 3.38 -4.98 9.80
C CYS A 140 3.76 -6.12 10.77
N ALA A 141 2.88 -6.54 11.68
CA ALA A 141 3.13 -7.62 12.64
C ALA A 141 3.49 -8.95 11.96
N LEU A 142 3.01 -9.17 10.74
CA LEU A 142 3.35 -10.33 9.92
C LEU A 142 4.77 -10.29 9.34
N SER A 143 5.51 -9.22 9.58
CA SER A 143 6.84 -8.97 8.98
C SER A 143 6.85 -9.20 7.47
N PRO A 144 5.97 -8.51 6.71
CA PRO A 144 5.90 -8.70 5.26
C PRO A 144 7.14 -8.12 4.57
N GLN A 145 7.54 -8.76 3.46
CA GLN A 145 8.57 -8.26 2.56
C GLN A 145 8.01 -7.26 1.55
N VAL A 146 6.67 -7.28 1.41
CA VAL A 146 5.91 -6.38 0.53
C VAL A 146 4.73 -5.79 1.27
N LEU A 147 4.61 -4.47 1.21
CA LEU A 147 3.53 -3.71 1.81
C LEU A 147 2.74 -2.96 0.73
N LEU A 148 1.47 -3.31 0.60
CA LEU A 148 0.53 -2.66 -0.30
C LEU A 148 -0.36 -1.72 0.52
N LEU A 149 -0.40 -0.42 0.18
CA LEU A 149 -1.11 0.59 0.95
C LEU A 149 -2.10 1.33 0.05
N ASP A 150 -3.38 1.16 0.31
CA ASP A 150 -4.43 1.87 -0.43
C ASP A 150 -4.81 3.14 0.33
N GLU A 151 -4.34 4.29 -0.15
CA GLU A 151 -4.57 5.62 0.43
C GLU A 151 -4.39 5.67 1.97
N PRO A 152 -3.20 5.33 2.51
CA PRO A 152 -3.01 5.05 3.93
C PRO A 152 -3.29 6.25 4.85
N THR A 153 -3.39 7.46 4.32
CA THR A 153 -3.62 8.68 5.09
C THR A 153 -4.84 9.47 4.66
N ALA A 154 -5.68 8.91 3.77
CA ALA A 154 -6.93 9.54 3.39
C ALA A 154 -7.84 9.72 4.61
N SER A 155 -8.58 10.81 4.65
CA SER A 155 -9.54 11.10 5.73
C SER A 155 -8.94 11.29 7.13
N LEU A 156 -7.62 11.42 7.26
CA LEU A 156 -6.95 11.75 8.51
C LEU A 156 -6.69 13.25 8.64
N ASP A 157 -6.73 13.75 9.86
CA ASP A 157 -6.26 15.10 10.17
C ASP A 157 -4.75 15.26 9.92
N PRO A 158 -4.23 16.49 9.81
CA PRO A 158 -2.82 16.72 9.46
C PRO A 158 -1.81 16.12 10.44
N ARG A 159 -2.16 15.97 11.73
CA ARG A 159 -1.30 15.36 12.74
C ARG A 159 -1.24 13.86 12.56
N ALA A 160 -2.41 13.21 12.47
CA ALA A 160 -2.52 11.78 12.26
C ALA A 160 -1.87 11.35 10.92
N LYS A 161 -2.00 12.16 9.84
CA LYS A 161 -1.28 11.93 8.58
C LYS A 161 0.22 11.82 8.78
N ARG A 162 0.82 12.81 9.46
CA ARG A 162 2.27 12.81 9.73
C ARG A 162 2.70 11.61 10.56
N GLU A 163 1.94 11.26 11.59
CA GLU A 163 2.22 10.09 12.44
C GLU A 163 2.22 8.79 11.64
N VAL A 164 1.20 8.57 10.79
CA VAL A 164 1.10 7.36 9.94
C VAL A 164 2.22 7.34 8.88
N GLU A 165 2.53 8.46 8.23
CA GLU A 165 3.63 8.54 7.27
C GLU A 165 4.99 8.22 7.91
N GLN A 166 5.25 8.72 9.12
CA GLN A 166 6.48 8.41 9.86
C GLN A 166 6.57 6.91 10.20
N LEU A 167 5.46 6.30 10.58
CA LEU A 167 5.41 4.85 10.85
C LEU A 167 5.70 4.05 9.58
N ILE A 168 5.08 4.40 8.45
CA ILE A 168 5.33 3.76 7.15
C ILE A 168 6.81 3.91 6.76
N SER A 169 7.38 5.12 6.88
CA SER A 169 8.79 5.38 6.56
C SER A 169 9.74 4.56 7.42
N ARG A 170 9.50 4.51 8.75
CA ARG A 170 10.31 3.70 9.67
C ARG A 170 10.25 2.23 9.32
N TYR A 171 9.06 1.72 9.01
CA TYR A 171 8.88 0.32 8.64
C TYR A 171 9.61 -0.01 7.33
N ALA A 172 9.47 0.85 6.32
CA ALA A 172 10.13 0.67 5.02
C ALA A 172 11.66 0.76 5.10
N ALA A 173 12.18 1.55 6.04
CA ALA A 173 13.62 1.75 6.24
C ALA A 173 14.27 0.75 7.21
N ASN A 174 13.48 -0.10 7.92
CA ASN A 174 14.00 -0.91 9.02
C ASN A 174 14.73 -2.18 8.54
N PRO A 175 16.07 -2.20 8.55
CA PRO A 175 16.86 -3.37 8.15
C PRO A 175 16.75 -4.54 9.14
N ALA A 176 16.25 -4.32 10.36
CA ALA A 176 16.14 -5.36 11.40
C ALA A 176 15.06 -6.41 11.13
N GLN A 177 14.16 -6.17 10.17
CA GLN A 177 13.06 -7.10 9.86
C GLN A 177 13.25 -7.89 8.56
N ALA A 178 14.20 -7.50 7.70
CA ALA A 178 14.53 -8.23 6.47
C ALA A 178 15.96 -7.91 6.03
N GLU A 179 16.64 -8.88 5.43
CA GLU A 179 17.94 -8.68 4.80
C GLU A 179 17.93 -7.65 3.65
N LYS A 180 16.73 -7.27 3.22
CA LYS A 180 16.47 -6.30 2.14
C LYS A 180 15.39 -5.30 2.56
N PRO A 181 15.43 -4.05 2.03
CA PRO A 181 14.38 -3.06 2.25
C PRO A 181 13.00 -3.61 1.86
N VAL A 182 11.97 -3.24 2.61
CA VAL A 182 10.59 -3.63 2.31
C VAL A 182 10.16 -3.00 0.98
N THR A 183 9.65 -3.83 0.08
CA THR A 183 9.02 -3.34 -1.16
C THR A 183 7.68 -2.72 -0.81
N MET A 184 7.41 -1.53 -1.33
CA MET A 184 6.17 -0.82 -1.03
C MET A 184 5.50 -0.37 -2.32
N VAL A 185 4.20 -0.68 -2.47
CA VAL A 185 3.36 -0.08 -3.51
C VAL A 185 2.18 0.60 -2.81
N PHE A 186 2.00 1.89 -3.03
CA PHE A 186 0.95 2.64 -2.37
C PHE A 186 0.22 3.57 -3.31
N SER A 187 -1.10 3.69 -3.13
CA SER A 187 -1.89 4.72 -3.79
C SER A 187 -1.92 6.00 -2.97
N SER A 188 -1.87 7.15 -3.63
CA SER A 188 -2.03 8.44 -2.98
C SER A 188 -2.46 9.52 -3.97
N HIS A 189 -3.32 10.43 -3.52
CA HIS A 189 -3.60 11.70 -4.19
C HIS A 189 -2.80 12.87 -3.56
N ASN A 190 -2.04 12.62 -2.50
CA ASN A 190 -1.19 13.62 -1.86
C ASN A 190 0.22 13.58 -2.45
N LEU A 191 0.51 14.50 -3.36
CA LEU A 191 1.80 14.59 -4.04
C LEU A 191 2.98 14.83 -3.09
N GLY A 192 2.76 15.54 -1.98
CA GLY A 192 3.78 15.70 -0.93
C GLY A 192 4.14 14.37 -0.26
N GLN A 193 3.17 13.49 -0.02
CA GLN A 193 3.42 12.14 0.47
C GLN A 193 4.20 11.31 -0.56
N VAL A 194 3.83 11.40 -1.84
CA VAL A 194 4.54 10.72 -2.94
C VAL A 194 6.00 11.12 -2.97
N LYS A 195 6.31 12.43 -2.94
CA LYS A 195 7.69 12.94 -2.90
C LYS A 195 8.52 12.39 -1.74
N ARG A 196 7.90 12.21 -0.56
CA ARG A 196 8.62 11.75 0.65
C ARG A 196 8.82 10.24 0.68
N LEU A 197 7.86 9.46 0.19
CA LEU A 197 7.84 8.00 0.38
C LEU A 197 8.30 7.21 -0.84
N ALA A 198 8.05 7.71 -2.06
CA ALA A 198 8.29 6.96 -3.29
C ALA A 198 9.73 7.11 -3.82
N THR A 199 10.16 6.10 -4.57
CA THR A 199 11.33 6.17 -5.47
C THR A 199 10.91 6.18 -6.93
N ARG A 200 9.70 5.69 -7.25
CA ARG A 200 9.13 5.55 -8.57
C ARG A 200 7.65 5.88 -8.56
N VAL A 201 7.15 6.51 -9.58
CA VAL A 201 5.75 6.94 -9.72
C VAL A 201 5.14 6.32 -10.95
N LEU A 202 3.97 5.72 -10.79
CA LEU A 202 3.10 5.26 -11.87
C LEU A 202 1.88 6.17 -11.93
N TYR A 203 1.70 6.88 -13.03
CA TYR A 203 0.48 7.65 -13.27
C TYR A 203 -0.55 6.78 -13.99
N LEU A 204 -1.69 6.60 -13.31
CA LEU A 204 -2.81 5.81 -13.83
C LEU A 204 -3.95 6.72 -14.26
N GLU A 205 -4.45 6.47 -15.46
CA GLU A 205 -5.66 7.10 -15.99
C GLU A 205 -6.49 6.08 -16.76
N GLN A 206 -7.81 6.08 -16.56
CA GLN A 206 -8.76 5.19 -17.24
C GLN A 206 -8.32 3.71 -17.29
N GLY A 207 -7.68 3.25 -16.21
CA GLY A 207 -7.22 1.87 -16.06
C GLY A 207 -5.92 1.53 -16.80
N ARG A 208 -5.18 2.52 -17.30
CA ARG A 208 -3.89 2.35 -17.97
C ARG A 208 -2.77 3.05 -17.22
N ILE A 209 -1.55 2.53 -17.28
CA ILE A 209 -0.35 3.25 -16.85
C ILE A 209 0.09 4.13 -18.02
N LEU A 210 0.00 5.45 -17.84
CA LEU A 210 0.38 6.43 -18.86
C LEU A 210 1.78 7.01 -18.63
N ALA A 211 2.30 6.96 -17.39
CA ALA A 211 3.69 7.29 -17.08
C ALA A 211 4.23 6.35 -16.03
N ASP A 212 5.51 6.01 -16.16
CA ASP A 212 6.28 5.16 -15.25
C ASP A 212 7.68 5.76 -15.13
N LEU A 213 7.91 6.54 -14.07
CA LEU A 213 9.08 7.40 -13.95
C LEU A 213 9.68 7.36 -12.54
N PRO A 214 11.01 7.55 -12.40
CA PRO A 214 11.61 7.92 -11.12
C PRO A 214 10.92 9.15 -10.51
N VAL A 215 10.79 9.19 -9.18
CA VAL A 215 10.09 10.28 -8.49
C VAL A 215 10.66 11.65 -8.84
N HIS A 216 11.98 11.79 -8.97
CA HIS A 216 12.62 13.06 -9.31
C HIS A 216 12.28 13.53 -10.73
N GLU A 217 12.18 12.61 -11.69
CA GLU A 217 11.78 12.92 -13.06
C GLU A 217 10.29 13.31 -13.12
N PHE A 218 9.43 12.57 -12.43
CA PHE A 218 8.00 12.86 -12.41
C PHE A 218 7.67 14.27 -11.91
N PHE A 219 8.46 14.82 -10.98
CA PHE A 219 8.20 16.14 -10.39
C PHE A 219 9.02 17.28 -10.97
N ASN A 220 10.11 17.01 -11.67
CA ASN A 220 11.06 18.05 -12.11
C ASN A 220 11.33 18.06 -13.61
N SER A 221 10.83 17.06 -14.37
CA SER A 221 10.99 17.04 -15.84
C SER A 221 9.81 17.73 -16.53
N PRO A 222 10.00 18.26 -17.74
CA PRO A 222 8.92 18.79 -18.57
C PRO A 222 8.04 17.65 -19.09
N LEU A 223 7.00 17.30 -18.34
CA LEU A 223 6.09 16.19 -18.69
C LEU A 223 5.16 16.50 -19.86
N GLU A 224 4.99 17.78 -20.22
CA GLU A 224 4.03 18.26 -21.22
C GLU A 224 4.14 17.53 -22.57
N THR A 225 5.37 17.27 -23.02
CA THR A 225 5.62 16.68 -24.33
C THR A 225 5.35 15.18 -24.36
N HIS A 226 5.75 14.45 -23.31
CA HIS A 226 5.70 12.97 -23.32
C HIS A 226 4.55 12.40 -22.48
N TYR A 227 4.11 13.14 -21.47
CA TYR A 227 3.09 12.71 -20.49
C TYR A 227 2.10 13.83 -20.19
N PRO A 228 1.38 14.38 -21.18
CA PRO A 228 0.54 15.58 -21.02
C PRO A 228 -0.54 15.40 -19.95
N GLN A 229 -1.15 14.23 -19.81
CA GLN A 229 -2.15 13.96 -18.79
C GLN A 229 -1.53 13.95 -17.37
N ALA A 230 -0.32 13.42 -17.20
CA ALA A 230 0.40 13.47 -15.93
C ALA A 230 0.80 14.89 -15.57
N HIS A 231 1.13 15.73 -16.55
CA HIS A 231 1.39 17.15 -16.36
C HIS A 231 0.15 17.89 -15.84
N LEU A 232 -1.00 17.74 -16.51
CA LEU A 232 -2.28 18.33 -16.08
C LEU A 232 -2.66 17.88 -14.66
N PHE A 233 -2.47 16.60 -14.35
CA PHE A 233 -2.70 16.08 -13.02
C PHE A 233 -1.82 16.77 -11.96
N LEU A 234 -0.54 17.06 -12.26
CA LEU A 234 0.35 17.78 -11.33
C LEU A 234 -0.07 19.23 -11.10
N GLN A 235 -0.67 19.87 -12.11
CA GLN A 235 -1.19 21.25 -12.00
C GLN A 235 -2.53 21.32 -11.25
N GLY A 236 -3.15 20.18 -10.93
CA GLY A 236 -4.47 20.11 -10.32
C GLY A 236 -5.62 20.26 -11.33
N GLU A 237 -5.31 20.25 -12.61
CA GLU A 237 -6.27 20.25 -13.71
C GLU A 237 -6.59 18.79 -14.08
N THR A 238 -7.48 18.16 -13.31
CA THR A 238 -8.04 16.85 -13.71
C THR A 238 -9.22 17.07 -14.61
N LEU A 239 -9.18 16.46 -15.80
CA LEU A 239 -10.31 16.36 -16.73
C LEU A 239 -11.47 15.55 -16.15
#